data_ac6dfdbe1e76ab73d6f49404a6497755
#
_entry.id   ac6dfdbe1e76ab73d6f49404a6497755
#
_cell.length_a   1.000
_cell.length_b   1.000
_cell.length_c   1.000
_cell.angle_alpha   90.00
_cell.angle_beta   90.00
_cell.angle_gamma   90.00
#
_symmetry.space_group_name_H-M   'P 1'
#
loop_
_entity.id
_entity.type
_entity.pdbx_description
1 polymer ?
#
loop_
_entity_poly.entity_id
_entity_poly.type
_entity_poly.pdbx_seq_one_letter_code
_entity_poly.pdbx_strand_id
1 'polypeptide(L)'
;MQKTTKPLLFAVYILVVVCMGAATIVEKYKGSDFVASYIYGSWWFVLLWAVLAALSIVYFVRHITKAWTGIALHLSFVIILAGAFVTHVSSERGVIHLRKGVFTSQYTTMDNNNQCREAKLPFEIRLDSFDVKYHAGTDAAQDYVSVFTISKDGKTVEGRVSMNNIFSFGSMRLYQASYDNDMLGASLSTNADPIGIPLTYTGYALLFISLVGMLIDPRGAYRKLLRSNALKRGALLIAVLFAMCTPKLNGAFAADNTADVKAHYLPEATAASFGNLFILYNSRICPMQTFAIDFTKKLYGTNNYKGLTAEQVLTGWMFWGEEWMNEPMLKIKGGEMKETLQLPDYVSANSFFNQEMGGYTIGPYVQQYYNGNHDKFNTQAVDVDDKMQLLMKVHRGVLLKIFPYTLLGKTTWLAPTDALPQSMDSRQQQFVKAVFALLHNEAITGNYKQMDLIVEKMRKYQMSNAGSSLPTARQVDAERTYNDIPFATNLFMLCLTMGFVTFMYTLARLCRRCRTGNCYDTHADILIAWLSRAVMLIALISLSYCEYLRWTISGTLPMANGYETMLFVAWIVLLVSLALSFKFRILLTCGFLMSGFFLLVSH
;
A
#
# COMPACT_ATOMS: atom_id res chain seq x y z
N MET A 1 -23.03 9.79 -43.79
CA MET A 1 -22.19 10.29 -42.67
C MET A 1 -22.68 9.96 -41.24
N GLN A 2 -23.95 9.62 -41.00
CA GLN A 2 -24.47 9.30 -39.66
C GLN A 2 -23.99 7.94 -39.09
N LYS A 3 -23.70 6.95 -39.94
CA LYS A 3 -23.31 5.59 -39.52
C LYS A 3 -21.80 5.45 -39.18
N THR A 4 -20.95 6.43 -39.53
CA THR A 4 -19.48 6.30 -39.47
C THR A 4 -18.85 6.94 -38.21
N THR A 5 -19.46 7.96 -37.58
CA THR A 5 -18.85 8.68 -36.45
C THR A 5 -18.72 7.83 -35.18
N LYS A 6 -19.71 6.98 -34.85
CA LYS A 6 -19.65 6.12 -33.64
C LYS A 6 -18.55 5.05 -33.73
N PRO A 7 -18.44 4.26 -34.81
CA PRO A 7 -17.36 3.29 -34.93
C PRO A 7 -15.98 3.93 -34.98
N LEU A 8 -15.85 5.10 -35.64
CA LEU A 8 -14.59 5.82 -35.71
C LEU A 8 -14.16 6.33 -34.32
N LEU A 9 -15.08 6.94 -33.56
CA LEU A 9 -14.82 7.37 -32.18
C LEU A 9 -14.35 6.19 -31.33
N PHE A 10 -15.02 5.04 -31.44
CA PHE A 10 -14.68 3.85 -30.68
C PHE A 10 -13.31 3.27 -31.09
N ALA A 11 -12.98 3.28 -32.38
CA ALA A 11 -11.68 2.84 -32.89
C ALA A 11 -10.53 3.73 -32.37
N VAL A 12 -10.69 5.07 -32.42
CA VAL A 12 -9.70 6.01 -31.89
C VAL A 12 -9.57 5.85 -30.35
N TYR A 13 -10.67 5.67 -29.63
CA TYR A 13 -10.63 5.42 -28.20
C TYR A 13 -9.85 4.15 -27.86
N ILE A 14 -10.12 3.04 -28.56
CA ILE A 14 -9.36 1.79 -28.35
C ILE A 14 -7.88 2.01 -28.65
N LEU A 15 -7.56 2.74 -29.73
CA LEU A 15 -6.17 3.04 -30.09
C LEU A 15 -5.46 3.81 -28.98
N VAL A 16 -6.10 4.84 -28.38
CA VAL A 16 -5.56 5.56 -27.21
C VAL A 16 -5.29 4.60 -26.05
N VAL A 17 -6.25 3.74 -25.70
CA VAL A 17 -6.12 2.79 -24.60
C VAL A 17 -4.97 1.81 -24.86
N VAL A 18 -4.84 1.29 -26.08
CA VAL A 18 -3.73 0.40 -26.48
C VAL A 18 -2.39 1.12 -26.39
N CYS A 19 -2.30 2.36 -26.88
CA CYS A 19 -1.08 3.17 -26.79
C CYS A 19 -0.68 3.42 -25.34
N MET A 20 -1.63 3.74 -24.45
CA MET A 20 -1.36 3.92 -23.02
C MET A 20 -0.91 2.62 -22.36
N GLY A 21 -1.55 1.49 -22.68
CA GLY A 21 -1.14 0.18 -22.19
C GLY A 21 0.26 -0.20 -22.67
N ALA A 22 0.59 0.04 -23.93
CA ALA A 22 1.94 -0.19 -24.46
C ALA A 22 2.97 0.75 -23.81
N ALA A 23 2.61 2.01 -23.57
CA ALA A 23 3.47 2.97 -22.86
C ALA A 23 3.82 2.49 -21.44
N THR A 24 2.85 1.94 -20.71
CA THR A 24 3.08 1.38 -19.36
C THR A 24 4.08 0.20 -19.40
N ILE A 25 4.01 -0.64 -20.45
CA ILE A 25 4.98 -1.72 -20.62
C ILE A 25 6.37 -1.16 -20.93
N VAL A 26 6.47 -0.16 -21.82
CA VAL A 26 7.74 0.50 -22.16
C VAL A 26 8.34 1.19 -20.94
N GLU A 27 7.51 1.82 -20.09
CA GLU A 27 7.93 2.46 -18.85
C GLU A 27 8.68 1.51 -17.91
N LYS A 28 8.22 0.27 -17.83
CA LYS A 28 8.88 -0.77 -17.01
C LYS A 28 10.33 -1.04 -17.45
N TYR A 29 10.64 -0.91 -18.76
CA TYR A 29 11.97 -1.23 -19.30
C TYR A 29 12.85 0.00 -19.54
N LYS A 30 12.27 1.16 -19.83
CA LYS A 30 12.99 2.39 -20.22
C LYS A 30 12.90 3.52 -19.19
N GLY A 31 12.06 3.36 -18.16
CA GLY A 31 11.83 4.38 -17.15
C GLY A 31 10.75 5.40 -17.53
N SER A 32 10.26 6.11 -16.51
CA SER A 32 9.17 7.09 -16.63
C SER A 32 9.56 8.33 -17.46
N ASP A 33 10.81 8.79 -17.34
CA ASP A 33 11.30 9.97 -18.06
C ASP A 33 11.32 9.75 -19.57
N PHE A 34 11.70 8.55 -20.00
CA PHE A 34 11.66 8.17 -21.42
C PHE A 34 10.23 8.20 -21.97
N VAL A 35 9.27 7.59 -21.25
CA VAL A 35 7.87 7.54 -21.70
C VAL A 35 7.22 8.92 -21.66
N ALA A 36 7.52 9.73 -20.66
CA ALA A 36 7.04 11.10 -20.56
C ALA A 36 7.50 11.95 -21.77
N SER A 37 8.77 11.83 -22.17
CA SER A 37 9.35 12.64 -23.27
C SER A 37 8.97 12.11 -24.66
N TYR A 38 9.11 10.80 -24.90
CA TYR A 38 9.00 10.23 -26.25
C TYR A 38 7.61 9.72 -26.62
N ILE A 39 6.75 9.43 -25.63
CA ILE A 39 5.38 8.97 -25.90
C ILE A 39 4.37 10.04 -25.51
N TYR A 40 4.25 10.38 -24.23
CA TYR A 40 3.22 11.30 -23.76
C TYR A 40 3.44 12.75 -24.20
N GLY A 41 4.71 13.21 -24.28
CA GLY A 41 5.09 14.52 -24.79
C GLY A 41 5.16 14.62 -26.32
N SER A 42 4.96 13.52 -27.05
CA SER A 42 5.09 13.50 -28.51
C SER A 42 3.92 14.19 -29.22
N TRP A 43 4.20 14.85 -30.35
CA TRP A 43 3.19 15.52 -31.14
C TRP A 43 2.10 14.58 -31.67
N TRP A 44 2.44 13.34 -32.00
CA TRP A 44 1.48 12.34 -32.51
C TRP A 44 0.50 11.88 -31.41
N PHE A 45 0.95 11.77 -30.16
CA PHE A 45 0.09 11.39 -29.05
C PHE A 45 -0.87 12.54 -28.69
N VAL A 46 -0.37 13.78 -28.69
CA VAL A 46 -1.21 14.98 -28.52
C VAL A 46 -2.24 15.09 -29.64
N LEU A 47 -1.85 14.82 -30.88
CA LEU A 47 -2.78 14.80 -32.01
C LEU A 47 -3.85 13.72 -31.88
N LEU A 48 -3.46 12.53 -31.41
CA LEU A 48 -4.40 11.42 -31.16
C LEU A 48 -5.48 11.82 -30.13
N TRP A 49 -5.09 12.49 -29.05
CA TRP A 49 -6.02 13.03 -28.07
C TRP A 49 -6.89 14.15 -28.62
N ALA A 50 -6.33 15.03 -29.44
CA ALA A 50 -7.08 16.10 -30.09
C ALA A 50 -8.16 15.54 -31.04
N VAL A 51 -7.82 14.50 -31.82
CA VAL A 51 -8.77 13.80 -32.69
C VAL A 51 -9.87 13.13 -31.88
N LEU A 52 -9.53 12.45 -30.78
CA LEU A 52 -10.50 11.84 -29.89
C LEU A 52 -11.45 12.88 -29.29
N ALA A 53 -10.91 14.01 -28.84
CA ALA A 53 -11.70 15.12 -28.29
C ALA A 53 -12.65 15.70 -29.34
N ALA A 54 -12.15 15.98 -30.54
CA ALA A 54 -12.97 16.52 -31.66
C ALA A 54 -14.10 15.57 -32.04
N LEU A 55 -13.82 14.27 -32.20
CA LEU A 55 -14.83 13.25 -32.49
C LEU A 55 -15.86 13.12 -31.38
N SER A 56 -15.41 13.21 -30.11
CA SER A 56 -16.30 13.17 -28.94
C SER A 56 -17.24 14.37 -28.90
N ILE A 57 -16.73 15.59 -29.18
CA ILE A 57 -17.53 16.81 -29.25
C ILE A 57 -18.56 16.69 -30.37
N VAL A 58 -18.14 16.30 -31.58
CA VAL A 58 -19.05 16.13 -32.74
C VAL A 58 -20.13 15.09 -32.44
N TYR A 59 -19.76 13.96 -31.81
CA TYR A 59 -20.72 12.93 -31.41
C TYR A 59 -21.69 13.47 -30.37
N PHE A 60 -21.21 14.17 -29.37
CA PHE A 60 -22.02 14.74 -28.30
C PHE A 60 -22.99 15.80 -28.80
N VAL A 61 -22.52 16.77 -29.60
CA VAL A 61 -23.38 17.82 -30.15
C VAL A 61 -24.53 17.24 -30.99
N ARG A 62 -24.28 16.15 -31.71
CA ARG A 62 -25.30 15.44 -32.49
C ARG A 62 -26.29 14.63 -31.65
N HIS A 63 -25.90 14.23 -30.42
CA HIS A 63 -26.71 13.40 -29.52
C HIS A 63 -27.00 14.12 -28.20
N ILE A 64 -27.06 15.45 -28.25
CA ILE A 64 -27.21 16.28 -27.04
C ILE A 64 -28.46 15.86 -26.26
N THR A 65 -28.29 15.57 -25.00
CA THR A 65 -29.37 15.20 -24.09
C THR A 65 -30.06 16.47 -23.55
N LYS A 66 -31.36 16.38 -23.27
CA LYS A 66 -32.09 17.49 -22.61
C LYS A 66 -31.73 17.66 -21.13
N ALA A 67 -30.87 16.80 -20.59
CA ALA A 67 -30.43 16.85 -19.20
C ALA A 67 -29.19 17.75 -19.11
N TRP A 68 -29.28 18.82 -18.35
CA TRP A 68 -28.17 19.77 -18.14
C TRP A 68 -26.92 19.10 -17.53
N THR A 69 -27.12 18.08 -16.69
CA THR A 69 -26.06 17.31 -16.04
C THR A 69 -25.19 16.54 -17.05
N GLY A 70 -25.81 16.02 -18.12
CA GLY A 70 -25.07 15.39 -19.22
C GLY A 70 -24.26 16.39 -20.03
N ILE A 71 -24.79 17.59 -20.23
CA ILE A 71 -24.07 18.69 -20.92
C ILE A 71 -22.87 19.13 -20.07
N ALA A 72 -23.09 19.36 -18.77
CA ALA A 72 -22.05 19.77 -17.83
C ALA A 72 -20.93 18.74 -17.73
N LEU A 73 -21.27 17.44 -17.72
CA LEU A 73 -20.29 16.35 -17.70
C LEU A 73 -19.36 16.37 -18.94
N HIS A 74 -19.92 16.50 -20.13
CA HIS A 74 -19.10 16.53 -21.35
C HIS A 74 -18.31 17.82 -21.48
N LEU A 75 -18.88 18.95 -21.06
CA LEU A 75 -18.18 20.22 -21.01
C LEU A 75 -17.01 20.19 -20.04
N SER A 76 -17.15 19.53 -18.88
CA SER A 76 -16.06 19.39 -17.91
C SER A 76 -14.85 18.65 -18.51
N PHE A 77 -15.07 17.58 -19.28
CA PHE A 77 -13.97 16.89 -19.98
C PHE A 77 -13.28 17.78 -21.01
N VAL A 78 -14.04 18.58 -21.76
CA VAL A 78 -13.45 19.52 -22.74
C VAL A 78 -12.60 20.57 -22.01
N ILE A 79 -13.07 21.11 -20.89
CA ILE A 79 -12.33 22.08 -20.09
C ILE A 79 -11.06 21.45 -19.51
N ILE A 80 -11.14 20.22 -18.97
CA ILE A 80 -9.98 19.50 -18.44
C ILE A 80 -8.93 19.28 -19.54
N LEU A 81 -9.34 18.83 -20.72
CA LEU A 81 -8.44 18.62 -21.87
C LEU A 81 -7.82 19.93 -22.36
N ALA A 82 -8.61 21.01 -22.42
CA ALA A 82 -8.11 22.33 -22.76
C ALA A 82 -7.10 22.82 -21.73
N GLY A 83 -7.37 22.63 -20.42
CA GLY A 83 -6.43 22.94 -19.34
C GLY A 83 -5.14 22.13 -19.44
N ALA A 84 -5.23 20.83 -19.68
CA ALA A 84 -4.07 19.98 -19.88
C ALA A 84 -3.23 20.38 -21.09
N PHE A 85 -3.88 20.77 -22.19
CA PHE A 85 -3.19 21.27 -23.37
C PHE A 85 -2.48 22.61 -23.10
N VAL A 86 -3.15 23.55 -22.42
CA VAL A 86 -2.53 24.82 -22.02
C VAL A 86 -1.33 24.56 -21.10
N THR A 87 -1.46 23.69 -20.10
CA THR A 87 -0.34 23.27 -19.25
C THR A 87 0.82 22.71 -20.08
N HIS A 88 0.53 21.82 -21.04
CA HIS A 88 1.56 21.24 -21.92
C HIS A 88 2.35 22.28 -22.72
N VAL A 89 1.68 23.35 -23.18
CA VAL A 89 2.30 24.40 -24.01
C VAL A 89 2.95 25.49 -23.19
N SER A 90 2.38 25.87 -22.03
CA SER A 90 2.75 27.09 -21.32
C SER A 90 3.38 26.85 -19.93
N SER A 91 3.42 25.62 -19.43
CA SER A 91 4.04 25.38 -18.12
C SER A 91 5.57 25.38 -18.20
N GLU A 92 6.19 26.08 -17.27
CA GLU A 92 7.63 26.06 -17.08
C GLU A 92 7.97 25.28 -15.82
N ARG A 93 8.82 24.27 -15.96
CA ARG A 93 9.31 23.44 -14.86
C ARG A 93 10.80 23.66 -14.67
N GLY A 94 11.25 23.64 -13.42
CA GLY A 94 12.66 23.77 -13.12
C GLY A 94 12.99 23.39 -11.69
N VAL A 95 14.24 23.59 -11.32
CA VAL A 95 14.76 23.33 -9.98
C VAL A 95 15.47 24.57 -9.46
N ILE A 96 15.10 24.99 -8.26
CA ILE A 96 15.77 26.07 -7.52
C ILE A 96 16.68 25.41 -6.50
N HIS A 97 17.98 25.66 -6.59
CA HIS A 97 18.91 25.26 -5.56
C HIS A 97 19.08 26.39 -4.54
N LEU A 98 18.77 26.10 -3.28
CA LEU A 98 18.79 27.04 -2.17
C LEU A 98 19.94 26.72 -1.21
N ARG A 99 20.63 27.75 -0.75
CA ARG A 99 21.59 27.65 0.35
C ARG A 99 21.17 28.54 1.51
N LYS A 100 21.41 28.06 2.72
CA LYS A 100 21.02 28.75 3.96
C LYS A 100 21.62 30.16 4.02
N GLY A 101 20.78 31.15 4.23
CA GLY A 101 21.15 32.56 4.36
C GLY A 101 21.46 33.29 3.05
N VAL A 102 21.47 32.62 1.89
CA VAL A 102 21.76 33.21 0.58
C VAL A 102 20.49 33.42 -0.23
N PHE A 103 20.26 34.64 -0.70
CA PHE A 103 19.18 34.93 -1.64
C PHE A 103 19.56 34.49 -3.05
N THR A 104 18.67 33.85 -3.75
CA THR A 104 18.77 33.51 -5.16
C THR A 104 17.52 33.94 -5.92
N SER A 105 17.71 34.39 -7.16
CA SER A 105 16.64 34.67 -8.11
C SER A 105 16.76 33.81 -9.37
N GLN A 106 17.61 32.78 -9.34
CA GLN A 106 17.87 31.90 -10.47
C GLN A 106 17.30 30.50 -10.22
N TYR A 107 16.83 29.87 -11.26
CA TYR A 107 16.45 28.46 -11.27
C TYR A 107 16.91 27.81 -12.57
N THR A 108 17.15 26.52 -12.51
CA THR A 108 17.54 25.71 -13.67
C THR A 108 16.29 25.08 -14.29
N THR A 109 16.03 25.33 -15.57
CA THR A 109 14.97 24.67 -16.35
C THR A 109 15.61 23.79 -17.44
N MET A 110 14.87 22.77 -17.88
CA MET A 110 15.28 21.95 -19.02
C MET A 110 14.55 22.44 -20.28
N ASP A 111 15.33 22.70 -21.33
CA ASP A 111 14.78 22.98 -22.65
C ASP A 111 14.29 21.69 -23.35
N ASN A 112 13.49 21.83 -24.42
CA ASN A 112 12.99 20.71 -25.21
C ASN A 112 14.08 19.76 -25.76
N ASN A 113 15.33 20.21 -25.77
CA ASN A 113 16.52 19.45 -26.16
C ASN A 113 17.27 18.81 -24.97
N ASN A 114 16.67 18.74 -23.78
CA ASN A 114 17.30 18.28 -22.55
C ASN A 114 18.56 19.05 -22.14
N GLN A 115 18.71 20.31 -22.59
CA GLN A 115 19.79 21.17 -22.15
C GLN A 115 19.34 22.00 -20.93
N CYS A 116 20.19 22.03 -19.90
CA CYS A 116 19.97 22.88 -18.74
C CYS A 116 20.13 24.35 -19.11
N ARG A 117 19.11 25.16 -18.83
CA ARG A 117 19.10 26.62 -19.04
C ARG A 117 18.83 27.31 -17.71
N GLU A 118 19.58 28.34 -17.42
CA GLU A 118 19.29 29.21 -16.28
C GLU A 118 18.19 30.21 -16.63
N ALA A 119 17.20 30.31 -15.78
CA ALA A 119 16.10 31.25 -15.88
C ALA A 119 15.97 32.07 -14.59
N LYS A 120 15.33 33.24 -14.67
CA LYS A 120 15.13 34.12 -13.52
C LYS A 120 13.75 33.95 -12.91
N LEU A 121 13.71 33.88 -11.58
CA LEU A 121 12.47 33.91 -10.80
C LEU A 121 11.91 35.35 -10.77
N PRO A 122 10.59 35.51 -10.70
CA PRO A 122 9.96 36.82 -10.51
C PRO A 122 10.05 37.35 -9.06
N PHE A 123 10.87 36.71 -8.20
CA PHE A 123 11.12 37.02 -6.79
C PHE A 123 12.48 36.49 -6.37
N GLU A 124 12.97 36.95 -5.24
CA GLU A 124 14.15 36.39 -4.58
C GLU A 124 13.73 35.44 -3.47
N ILE A 125 14.44 34.33 -3.31
CA ILE A 125 14.16 33.31 -2.30
C ILE A 125 15.43 32.94 -1.55
N ARG A 126 15.31 32.75 -0.23
CA ARG A 126 16.41 32.38 0.66
C ARG A 126 15.99 31.24 1.55
N LEU A 127 16.80 30.21 1.69
CA LEU A 127 16.58 29.16 2.67
C LEU A 127 16.94 29.67 4.07
N ASP A 128 15.99 29.61 5.00
CA ASP A 128 16.18 29.98 6.40
C ASP A 128 16.60 28.76 7.23
N SER A 129 15.92 27.62 7.03
CA SER A 129 16.29 26.35 7.64
C SER A 129 15.82 25.16 6.80
N PHE A 130 16.61 24.09 6.89
CA PHE A 130 16.22 22.76 6.42
C PHE A 130 16.29 21.80 7.61
N ASP A 131 15.28 20.98 7.79
CA ASP A 131 15.19 20.02 8.88
C ASP A 131 14.62 18.69 8.40
N VAL A 132 15.22 17.60 8.86
CA VAL A 132 14.73 16.24 8.62
C VAL A 132 14.01 15.78 9.88
N LYS A 133 12.72 15.60 9.77
CA LYS A 133 11.94 14.98 10.85
C LYS A 133 12.04 13.47 10.76
N TYR A 134 12.41 12.86 11.86
CA TYR A 134 12.53 11.41 11.97
C TYR A 134 11.32 10.82 12.69
N HIS A 135 11.00 9.58 12.39
CA HIS A 135 10.08 8.81 13.23
C HIS A 135 10.65 8.66 14.63
N ALA A 136 9.80 8.79 15.65
CA ALA A 136 10.24 8.75 17.04
C ALA A 136 11.07 7.50 17.35
N GLY A 137 12.29 7.70 17.87
CA GLY A 137 13.21 6.62 18.22
C GLY A 137 13.93 5.95 17.05
N THR A 138 13.91 6.53 15.85
CA THR A 138 14.54 5.97 14.65
C THR A 138 15.38 7.00 13.90
N ASP A 139 16.24 6.54 12.99
CA ASP A 139 16.92 7.36 11.99
C ASP A 139 16.19 7.38 10.63
N ALA A 140 14.99 6.82 10.55
CA ALA A 140 14.19 6.86 9.34
C ALA A 140 13.47 8.21 9.22
N ALA A 141 13.72 8.90 8.12
CA ALA A 141 13.10 10.19 7.85
C ALA A 141 11.58 10.05 7.66
N GLN A 142 10.83 10.84 8.42
CA GLN A 142 9.38 10.97 8.32
C GLN A 142 9.00 12.07 7.34
N ASP A 143 9.71 13.20 7.35
CA ASP A 143 9.44 14.36 6.51
C ASP A 143 10.72 15.17 6.31
N TYR A 144 10.83 15.84 5.16
CA TYR A 144 11.90 16.78 4.84
C TYR A 144 11.30 18.16 4.71
N VAL A 145 11.66 19.07 5.58
CA VAL A 145 11.03 20.39 5.71
C VAL A 145 12.03 21.48 5.38
N SER A 146 11.71 22.29 4.37
CA SER A 146 12.41 23.53 4.07
C SER A 146 11.55 24.72 4.48
N VAL A 147 12.13 25.63 5.26
CA VAL A 147 11.56 26.94 5.59
C VAL A 147 12.40 27.99 4.86
N PHE A 148 11.74 28.91 4.19
CA PHE A 148 12.39 29.91 3.36
C PHE A 148 11.63 31.23 3.37
N THR A 149 12.35 32.30 3.09
CA THR A 149 11.79 33.64 2.92
C THR A 149 11.80 34.04 1.46
N ILE A 150 10.65 34.45 0.94
CA ILE A 150 10.51 35.04 -0.40
C ILE A 150 10.45 36.55 -0.26
N SER A 151 11.23 37.27 -1.06
CA SER A 151 11.22 38.73 -1.16
C SER A 151 10.76 39.14 -2.57
N LYS A 152 9.71 39.97 -2.62
CA LYS A 152 9.20 40.55 -3.86
C LYS A 152 8.68 41.97 -3.59
N ASP A 153 9.13 42.94 -4.40
CA ASP A 153 8.67 44.33 -4.34
C ASP A 153 8.74 44.94 -2.91
N GLY A 154 9.80 44.61 -2.15
CA GLY A 154 10.00 45.07 -0.79
C GLY A 154 9.14 44.39 0.28
N LYS A 155 8.31 43.41 -0.10
CA LYS A 155 7.52 42.58 0.83
C LYS A 155 8.19 41.23 0.99
N THR A 156 8.24 40.77 2.24
CA THR A 156 8.76 39.43 2.58
C THR A 156 7.62 38.53 3.02
N VAL A 157 7.65 37.27 2.53
CA VAL A 157 6.68 36.22 2.89
C VAL A 157 7.47 34.99 3.31
N GLU A 158 7.20 34.49 4.49
CA GLU A 158 7.74 33.22 4.96
C GLU A 158 6.97 32.07 4.32
N GLY A 159 7.70 31.10 3.75
CA GLY A 159 7.17 29.91 3.13
C GLY A 159 7.71 28.65 3.78
N ARG A 160 6.90 27.61 3.75
CA ARG A 160 7.28 26.27 4.22
C ARG A 160 6.85 25.24 3.20
N VAL A 161 7.76 24.33 2.85
CA VAL A 161 7.48 23.19 1.98
C VAL A 161 7.96 21.91 2.65
N SER A 162 7.25 20.82 2.43
CA SER A 162 7.68 19.49 2.87
C SER A 162 7.28 18.43 1.84
N MET A 163 7.61 17.15 2.08
CA MET A 163 7.32 16.06 1.13
C MET A 163 5.87 16.05 0.63
N ASN A 164 4.91 16.32 1.55
CA ASN A 164 3.48 16.25 1.26
C ASN A 164 2.77 17.62 1.28
N ASN A 165 3.49 18.70 1.56
CA ASN A 165 2.95 20.05 1.61
C ASN A 165 3.68 20.95 0.63
N ILE A 166 2.96 21.34 -0.42
CA ILE A 166 3.45 22.26 -1.42
C ILE A 166 3.25 23.70 -0.96
N PHE A 167 4.12 24.60 -1.43
CA PHE A 167 3.94 26.04 -1.25
C PHE A 167 3.66 26.69 -2.59
N SER A 168 2.71 27.64 -2.62
CA SER A 168 2.34 28.36 -3.84
C SER A 168 2.54 29.86 -3.63
N PHE A 169 3.28 30.50 -4.53
CA PHE A 169 3.48 31.92 -4.53
C PHE A 169 3.25 32.49 -5.94
N GLY A 170 2.19 33.28 -6.07
CA GLY A 170 1.71 33.74 -7.37
C GLY A 170 1.31 32.57 -8.27
N SER A 171 1.92 32.47 -9.44
CA SER A 171 1.71 31.40 -10.42
C SER A 171 2.64 30.20 -10.26
N MET A 172 3.58 30.26 -9.32
CA MET A 172 4.59 29.23 -9.09
C MET A 172 4.24 28.32 -7.92
N ARG A 173 4.45 27.04 -8.10
CA ARG A 173 4.32 26.01 -7.06
C ARG A 173 5.71 25.45 -6.76
N LEU A 174 6.04 25.36 -5.47
CA LEU A 174 7.33 24.86 -4.98
C LEU A 174 7.10 23.53 -4.28
N TYR A 175 7.97 22.56 -4.58
CA TYR A 175 7.94 21.20 -4.05
C TYR A 175 9.30 20.85 -3.48
N GLN A 176 9.37 20.13 -2.37
CA GLN A 176 10.62 19.57 -1.85
C GLN A 176 11.12 18.47 -2.80
N ALA A 177 12.32 18.63 -3.36
CA ALA A 177 12.91 17.67 -4.30
C ALA A 177 14.09 16.90 -3.68
N SER A 178 15.11 17.63 -3.20
CA SER A 178 16.29 17.01 -2.60
C SER A 178 16.92 17.96 -1.58
N TYR A 179 18.00 17.54 -0.96
CA TYR A 179 18.78 18.35 -0.02
C TYR A 179 20.28 18.02 -0.15
N ASP A 180 21.11 18.91 0.33
CA ASP A 180 22.56 18.74 0.31
C ASP A 180 23.02 17.87 1.50
N ASN A 181 24.08 17.09 1.32
CA ASN A 181 24.61 16.21 2.35
C ASN A 181 25.06 16.94 3.63
N ASP A 182 25.38 18.23 3.53
CA ASP A 182 25.75 19.08 4.66
C ASP A 182 24.55 19.66 5.42
N MET A 183 23.30 19.36 4.96
CA MET A 183 22.03 19.89 5.48
C MET A 183 21.92 21.43 5.48
N LEU A 184 22.81 22.12 4.76
CA LEU A 184 22.81 23.57 4.63
C LEU A 184 22.22 24.05 3.30
N GLY A 185 21.76 23.14 2.46
CA GLY A 185 21.09 23.43 1.20
C GLY A 185 19.92 22.49 0.92
N ALA A 186 19.00 22.96 0.10
CA ALA A 186 17.86 22.20 -0.37
C ALA A 186 17.52 22.58 -1.82
N SER A 187 17.11 21.60 -2.60
CA SER A 187 16.61 21.83 -3.96
C SER A 187 15.09 21.74 -3.97
N LEU A 188 14.45 22.77 -4.48
CA LEU A 188 13.01 22.84 -4.67
C LEU A 188 12.68 22.69 -6.14
N SER A 189 11.84 21.71 -6.48
CA SER A 189 11.23 21.65 -7.82
C SER A 189 10.17 22.74 -7.93
N THR A 190 10.13 23.44 -9.06
CA THR A 190 9.17 24.49 -9.33
C THR A 190 8.36 24.21 -10.58
N ASN A 191 7.09 24.60 -10.55
CA ASN A 191 6.19 24.54 -11.68
C ASN A 191 5.41 25.87 -11.76
N ALA A 192 5.62 26.60 -12.85
CA ALA A 192 4.89 27.80 -13.18
C ALA A 192 3.83 27.48 -14.23
N ASP A 193 2.57 27.49 -13.84
CA ASP A 193 1.42 27.27 -14.74
C ASP A 193 0.25 28.17 -14.30
N PRO A 194 0.25 29.43 -14.76
CA PRO A 194 -0.74 30.42 -14.31
C PRO A 194 -2.14 30.17 -14.87
N ILE A 195 -2.28 29.48 -16.00
CA ILE A 195 -3.55 29.35 -16.71
C ILE A 195 -4.04 27.90 -16.74
N GLY A 196 -3.18 26.95 -17.06
CA GLY A 196 -3.58 25.55 -17.27
C GLY A 196 -4.11 24.90 -16.01
N ILE A 197 -3.43 25.11 -14.86
CA ILE A 197 -3.87 24.57 -13.57
C ILE A 197 -5.25 25.11 -13.16
N PRO A 198 -5.52 26.44 -13.09
CA PRO A 198 -6.84 26.94 -12.76
C PRO A 198 -7.93 26.44 -13.71
N LEU A 199 -7.66 26.36 -15.00
CA LEU A 199 -8.59 25.86 -15.99
C LEU A 199 -8.94 24.38 -15.75
N THR A 200 -7.93 23.56 -15.48
CA THR A 200 -8.12 22.14 -15.17
C THR A 200 -8.93 21.94 -13.89
N TYR A 201 -8.64 22.70 -12.82
CA TYR A 201 -9.43 22.64 -11.58
C TYR A 201 -10.86 23.10 -11.77
N THR A 202 -11.11 24.10 -12.61
CA THR A 202 -12.48 24.50 -12.99
C THR A 202 -13.21 23.34 -13.65
N GLY A 203 -12.52 22.62 -14.54
CA GLY A 203 -13.05 21.41 -15.16
C GLY A 203 -13.36 20.31 -14.13
N TYR A 204 -12.49 20.06 -13.16
CA TYR A 204 -12.73 19.09 -12.08
C TYR A 204 -13.91 19.49 -11.17
N ALA A 205 -14.03 20.76 -10.83
CA ALA A 205 -15.17 21.24 -10.05
C ALA A 205 -16.50 21.02 -10.81
N LEU A 206 -16.53 21.37 -12.09
CA LEU A 206 -17.69 21.12 -12.93
C LEU A 206 -17.99 19.63 -13.12
N LEU A 207 -16.97 18.78 -13.23
CA LEU A 207 -17.09 17.32 -13.28
C LEU A 207 -17.76 16.80 -12.01
N PHE A 208 -17.27 17.20 -10.85
CA PHE A 208 -17.84 16.80 -9.56
C PHE A 208 -19.30 17.23 -9.42
N ILE A 209 -19.60 18.50 -9.72
CA ILE A 209 -20.97 19.04 -9.69
C ILE A 209 -21.88 18.27 -10.65
N SER A 210 -21.39 17.95 -11.86
CA SER A 210 -22.18 17.20 -12.84
C SER A 210 -22.46 15.77 -12.41
N LEU A 211 -21.48 15.08 -11.81
CA LEU A 211 -21.64 13.71 -11.30
C LEU A 211 -22.67 13.67 -10.16
N VAL A 212 -22.56 14.56 -9.18
CA VAL A 212 -23.55 14.69 -8.11
C VAL A 212 -24.92 15.06 -8.67
N GLY A 213 -24.96 16.00 -9.61
CA GLY A 213 -26.18 16.42 -10.29
C GLY A 213 -26.86 15.26 -11.03
N MET A 214 -26.11 14.37 -11.69
CA MET A 214 -26.66 13.19 -12.37
C MET A 214 -27.42 12.23 -11.44
N LEU A 215 -27.06 12.18 -10.16
CA LEU A 215 -27.79 11.38 -9.14
C LEU A 215 -29.15 12.02 -8.82
N ILE A 216 -29.24 13.34 -8.90
CA ILE A 216 -30.41 14.14 -8.47
C ILE A 216 -31.35 14.43 -9.65
N ASP A 217 -30.82 14.65 -10.85
CA ASP A 217 -31.56 15.08 -12.04
C ASP A 217 -32.64 14.06 -12.45
N PRO A 218 -33.95 14.43 -12.42
CA PRO A 218 -35.03 13.53 -12.82
C PRO A 218 -35.00 13.13 -14.29
N ARG A 219 -34.38 13.97 -15.14
CA ARG A 219 -34.28 13.78 -16.60
C ARG A 219 -32.98 13.08 -16.99
N GLY A 220 -32.06 12.88 -16.02
CA GLY A 220 -30.76 12.29 -16.22
C GLY A 220 -30.82 10.82 -16.66
N ALA A 221 -29.78 10.39 -17.38
CA ALA A 221 -29.64 9.01 -17.87
C ALA A 221 -29.65 7.99 -16.71
N TYR A 222 -29.07 8.34 -15.57
CA TYR A 222 -29.01 7.50 -14.37
C TYR A 222 -30.41 7.17 -13.84
N ARG A 223 -31.29 8.18 -13.65
CA ARG A 223 -32.67 7.92 -13.21
C ARG A 223 -33.53 7.21 -14.26
N LYS A 224 -33.29 7.47 -15.54
CA LYS A 224 -33.92 6.70 -16.63
C LYS A 224 -33.48 5.24 -16.59
N LEU A 225 -32.18 4.98 -16.39
CA LEU A 225 -31.64 3.64 -16.25
C LEU A 225 -32.23 2.92 -15.03
N LEU A 226 -32.32 3.59 -13.87
CA LEU A 226 -32.93 3.05 -12.65
C LEU A 226 -34.42 2.69 -12.80
N ARG A 227 -35.14 3.40 -13.68
CA ARG A 227 -36.56 3.14 -14.01
C ARG A 227 -36.74 2.13 -15.13
N SER A 228 -35.67 1.80 -15.88
CA SER A 228 -35.76 0.92 -17.04
C SER A 228 -35.83 -0.56 -16.66
N ASN A 229 -36.61 -1.34 -17.45
CA ASN A 229 -36.64 -2.80 -17.35
C ASN A 229 -35.29 -3.44 -17.78
N ALA A 230 -34.40 -2.70 -18.42
CA ALA A 230 -33.07 -3.17 -18.82
C ALA A 230 -32.19 -3.52 -17.62
N LEU A 231 -32.29 -2.79 -16.48
CA LEU A 231 -31.60 -3.15 -15.25
C LEU A 231 -32.08 -4.49 -14.68
N LYS A 232 -33.35 -4.80 -14.90
CA LYS A 232 -33.93 -6.10 -14.51
C LYS A 232 -33.40 -7.25 -15.38
N ARG A 233 -33.02 -6.97 -16.65
CA ARG A 233 -32.50 -7.96 -17.62
C ARG A 233 -30.97 -7.98 -17.68
N GLY A 234 -30.31 -6.83 -17.50
CA GLY A 234 -28.84 -6.69 -17.56
C GLY A 234 -28.12 -7.28 -16.34
N ALA A 235 -28.80 -7.44 -15.21
CA ALA A 235 -28.29 -8.18 -14.07
C ALA A 235 -27.85 -9.61 -14.43
N LEU A 236 -28.49 -10.22 -15.42
CA LEU A 236 -28.14 -11.56 -15.91
C LEU A 236 -26.81 -11.57 -16.69
N LEU A 237 -26.51 -10.51 -17.42
CA LEU A 237 -25.31 -10.42 -18.25
C LEU A 237 -24.06 -10.13 -17.39
N ILE A 238 -24.19 -9.27 -16.39
CA ILE A 238 -23.13 -9.01 -15.39
C ILE A 238 -22.87 -10.28 -14.57
N ALA A 239 -23.93 -11.03 -14.22
CA ALA A 239 -23.85 -12.29 -13.51
C ALA A 239 -23.08 -13.36 -14.30
N VAL A 240 -23.31 -13.46 -15.61
CA VAL A 240 -22.61 -14.41 -16.50
C VAL A 240 -21.13 -14.00 -16.66
N LEU A 241 -20.83 -12.72 -16.83
CA LEU A 241 -19.45 -12.21 -16.91
C LEU A 241 -18.65 -12.49 -15.63
N PHE A 242 -19.27 -12.31 -14.45
CA PHE A 242 -18.63 -12.62 -13.16
C PHE A 242 -18.40 -14.12 -12.95
N ALA A 243 -19.36 -14.97 -13.37
CA ALA A 243 -19.22 -16.43 -13.29
C ALA A 243 -18.07 -16.97 -14.17
N MET A 244 -17.74 -16.27 -15.28
CA MET A 244 -16.62 -16.62 -16.15
C MET A 244 -15.25 -16.14 -15.61
N CYS A 245 -15.24 -15.18 -14.68
CA CYS A 245 -14.04 -14.62 -14.09
C CYS A 245 -13.65 -15.21 -12.73
N THR A 246 -14.35 -16.24 -12.22
CA THR A 246 -13.96 -16.91 -10.98
C THR A 246 -12.69 -17.73 -11.23
N PRO A 247 -11.52 -17.35 -10.65
CA PRO A 247 -10.40 -18.26 -10.63
C PRO A 247 -10.81 -19.50 -9.85
N LYS A 248 -10.39 -20.68 -10.31
CA LYS A 248 -10.53 -21.91 -9.55
C LYS A 248 -9.78 -21.70 -8.22
N LEU A 249 -10.52 -21.37 -7.16
CA LEU A 249 -10.00 -21.37 -5.80
C LEU A 249 -9.78 -22.83 -5.40
N ASN A 250 -8.63 -23.38 -5.78
CA ASN A 250 -8.06 -24.51 -5.08
C ASN A 250 -7.40 -23.96 -3.81
N GLY A 251 -8.22 -23.45 -2.89
CA GLY A 251 -7.84 -23.26 -1.51
C GLY A 251 -7.84 -24.64 -0.86
N ALA A 252 -6.69 -25.29 -0.88
CA ALA A 252 -6.45 -26.36 0.05
C ALA A 252 -6.54 -25.73 1.46
N PHE A 253 -7.64 -26.00 2.15
CA PHE A 253 -7.64 -25.96 3.61
C PHE A 253 -6.58 -26.99 4.02
N ALA A 254 -5.38 -26.51 4.37
CA ALA A 254 -4.40 -27.35 5.02
C ALA A 254 -5.03 -27.78 6.33
N ALA A 255 -5.50 -29.02 6.39
CA ALA A 255 -5.80 -29.66 7.63
C ALA A 255 -4.51 -29.60 8.45
N ASP A 256 -4.61 -29.06 9.64
CA ASP A 256 -3.56 -28.92 10.62
C ASP A 256 -3.13 -30.32 11.05
N ASN A 257 -2.25 -30.95 10.29
CA ASN A 257 -1.51 -32.10 10.74
C ASN A 257 -0.47 -31.57 11.68
N THR A 258 -0.68 -31.77 12.99
CA THR A 258 0.33 -31.64 14.04
C THR A 258 1.46 -32.64 13.78
N ALA A 259 2.27 -32.36 12.76
CA ALA A 259 3.51 -33.06 12.53
C ALA A 259 4.50 -32.54 13.58
N ASP A 260 5.09 -33.44 14.35
CA ASP A 260 6.07 -33.12 15.39
C ASP A 260 7.16 -32.16 14.90
N VAL A 261 7.27 -31.00 15.56
CA VAL A 261 8.41 -30.11 15.42
C VAL A 261 9.57 -30.76 16.14
N LYS A 262 10.67 -31.00 15.43
CA LYS A 262 11.85 -31.69 16.00
C LYS A 262 12.79 -30.74 16.74
N ALA A 263 12.80 -29.46 16.35
CA ALA A 263 13.61 -28.44 16.99
C ALA A 263 13.03 -28.01 18.34
N HIS A 264 13.90 -27.64 19.27
CA HIS A 264 13.49 -27.12 20.58
C HIS A 264 12.81 -25.75 20.44
N TYR A 265 11.86 -25.48 21.33
CA TYR A 265 11.12 -24.21 21.39
C TYR A 265 10.73 -23.89 22.85
N LEU A 266 10.49 -22.62 23.14
CA LEU A 266 10.05 -22.17 24.46
C LEU A 266 8.58 -22.54 24.72
N PRO A 267 8.20 -22.75 26.01
CA PRO A 267 6.78 -22.78 26.38
C PRO A 267 6.06 -21.51 25.92
N GLU A 268 4.79 -21.64 25.55
CA GLU A 268 3.98 -20.54 25.01
C GLU A 268 3.99 -19.31 25.93
N ALA A 269 3.82 -19.49 27.25
CA ALA A 269 3.81 -18.38 28.19
C ALA A 269 5.14 -17.61 28.24
N THR A 270 6.28 -18.31 28.20
CA THR A 270 7.61 -17.69 28.18
C THR A 270 7.88 -17.01 26.85
N ALA A 271 7.49 -17.62 25.72
CA ALA A 271 7.59 -16.99 24.39
C ALA A 271 6.73 -15.72 24.30
N ALA A 272 5.51 -15.74 24.84
CA ALA A 272 4.63 -14.59 24.92
C ALA A 272 5.22 -13.44 25.77
N SER A 273 6.01 -13.75 26.80
CA SER A 273 6.71 -12.71 27.60
C SER A 273 7.73 -11.94 26.73
N PHE A 274 8.42 -12.61 25.81
CA PHE A 274 9.26 -11.95 24.78
C PHE A 274 8.42 -11.11 23.82
N GLY A 275 7.25 -11.58 23.39
CA GLY A 275 6.30 -10.82 22.56
C GLY A 275 5.91 -9.46 23.16
N ASN A 276 6.00 -9.33 24.49
CA ASN A 276 5.70 -8.10 25.23
C ASN A 276 6.83 -7.06 25.22
N LEU A 277 8.04 -7.41 24.79
CA LEU A 277 9.12 -6.45 24.61
C LEU A 277 8.83 -5.54 23.40
N PHE A 278 9.47 -4.37 23.38
CA PHE A 278 9.41 -3.46 22.25
C PHE A 278 10.63 -3.61 21.35
N ILE A 279 10.43 -3.45 20.06
CA ILE A 279 11.47 -3.54 19.04
C ILE A 279 11.32 -2.40 18.04
N LEU A 280 12.43 -1.87 17.56
CA LEU A 280 12.45 -1.01 16.38
C LEU A 280 12.35 -1.88 15.13
N TYR A 281 11.19 -1.85 14.47
CA TYR A 281 10.89 -2.61 13.28
C TYR A 281 10.12 -1.76 12.27
N ASN A 282 10.51 -1.83 11.00
CA ASN A 282 9.89 -1.05 9.90
C ASN A 282 9.74 0.44 10.26
N SER A 283 10.82 1.04 10.78
CA SER A 283 10.91 2.47 11.14
C SER A 283 9.93 2.92 12.24
N ARG A 284 9.41 2.01 13.04
CA ARG A 284 8.56 2.32 14.20
C ARG A 284 8.87 1.40 15.37
N ILE A 285 8.51 1.85 16.56
CA ILE A 285 8.56 1.02 17.75
C ILE A 285 7.24 0.27 17.89
N CYS A 286 7.31 -1.05 17.97
CA CYS A 286 6.15 -1.92 18.08
C CYS A 286 6.42 -3.08 19.05
N PRO A 287 5.38 -3.81 19.49
CA PRO A 287 5.56 -5.06 20.22
C PRO A 287 6.36 -6.08 19.40
N MET A 288 7.22 -6.86 20.07
CA MET A 288 8.01 -7.91 19.40
C MET A 288 7.11 -9.00 18.78
N GLN A 289 5.89 -9.17 19.31
CA GLN A 289 4.85 -10.00 18.69
C GLN A 289 4.62 -9.65 17.22
N THR A 290 4.53 -8.36 16.87
CA THR A 290 4.33 -7.92 15.47
C THR A 290 5.49 -8.38 14.60
N PHE A 291 6.73 -8.24 15.06
CA PHE A 291 7.90 -8.72 14.34
C PHE A 291 7.89 -10.25 14.20
N ALA A 292 7.51 -10.98 15.25
CA ALA A 292 7.42 -12.44 15.24
C ALA A 292 6.40 -12.94 14.21
N ILE A 293 5.23 -12.30 14.13
CA ILE A 293 4.18 -12.62 13.16
C ILE A 293 4.67 -12.37 11.73
N ASP A 294 5.26 -11.21 11.45
CA ASP A 294 5.77 -10.88 10.11
C ASP A 294 6.92 -11.83 9.70
N PHE A 295 7.80 -12.16 10.65
CA PHE A 295 8.89 -13.12 10.47
C PHE A 295 8.34 -14.50 10.06
N THR A 296 7.42 -15.04 10.84
CA THR A 296 6.85 -16.37 10.61
C THR A 296 6.06 -16.40 9.29
N LYS A 297 5.27 -15.36 9.03
CA LYS A 297 4.49 -15.22 7.79
C LYS A 297 5.39 -15.08 6.55
N LYS A 298 6.50 -14.35 6.62
CA LYS A 298 7.44 -14.21 5.51
C LYS A 298 8.12 -15.53 5.16
N LEU A 299 8.42 -16.36 6.15
CA LEU A 299 9.09 -17.64 5.95
C LEU A 299 8.12 -18.75 5.53
N TYR A 300 7.08 -18.96 6.32
CA TYR A 300 6.17 -20.10 6.20
C TYR A 300 4.87 -19.77 5.47
N GLY A 301 4.44 -18.50 5.49
CA GLY A 301 3.22 -18.03 4.81
C GLY A 301 1.99 -17.92 5.71
N THR A 302 2.06 -18.34 6.98
CA THR A 302 1.01 -18.21 7.99
C THR A 302 1.60 -17.61 9.28
N ASN A 303 0.72 -17.17 10.20
CA ASN A 303 1.14 -16.56 11.47
C ASN A 303 1.63 -17.58 12.49
N ASN A 304 1.42 -18.87 12.27
CA ASN A 304 1.82 -19.98 13.12
C ASN A 304 2.57 -21.04 12.30
N TYR A 305 3.34 -21.89 12.98
CA TYR A 305 4.08 -22.98 12.37
C TYR A 305 3.74 -24.28 13.10
N LYS A 306 3.06 -25.23 12.46
CA LYS A 306 2.71 -26.54 13.02
C LYS A 306 2.12 -26.45 14.45
N GLY A 307 1.23 -25.49 14.71
CA GLY A 307 0.61 -25.26 16.01
C GLY A 307 1.43 -24.39 16.98
N LEU A 308 2.67 -24.02 16.66
CA LEU A 308 3.47 -23.09 17.45
C LEU A 308 3.10 -21.64 17.14
N THR A 309 3.07 -20.79 18.16
CA THR A 309 2.86 -19.34 18.00
C THR A 309 4.06 -18.69 17.31
N ALA A 310 3.85 -17.51 16.73
CA ALA A 310 4.92 -16.76 16.07
C ALA A 310 6.08 -16.43 17.03
N GLU A 311 5.76 -16.14 18.29
CA GLU A 311 6.76 -15.87 19.34
C GLU A 311 7.58 -17.12 19.66
N GLN A 312 6.97 -18.31 19.67
CA GLN A 312 7.70 -19.56 19.84
C GLN A 312 8.64 -19.83 18.67
N VAL A 313 8.20 -19.54 17.45
CA VAL A 313 9.03 -19.66 16.25
C VAL A 313 10.21 -18.70 16.28
N LEU A 314 9.97 -17.43 16.56
CA LEU A 314 11.02 -16.41 16.62
C LEU A 314 12.06 -16.75 17.70
N THR A 315 11.61 -17.09 18.92
CA THR A 315 12.50 -17.45 20.02
C THR A 315 13.21 -18.78 19.77
N GLY A 316 12.59 -19.72 19.08
CA GLY A 316 13.22 -20.94 18.61
C GLY A 316 14.43 -20.64 17.70
N TRP A 317 14.27 -19.78 16.72
CA TRP A 317 15.37 -19.33 15.86
C TRP A 317 16.45 -18.53 16.61
N MET A 318 16.08 -17.79 17.66
CA MET A 318 17.04 -17.03 18.47
C MET A 318 17.92 -17.94 19.32
N PHE A 319 17.36 -19.00 19.92
CA PHE A 319 18.07 -19.83 20.91
C PHE A 319 18.55 -21.18 20.38
N TRP A 320 17.86 -21.77 19.40
CA TRP A 320 18.20 -23.08 18.79
C TRP A 320 18.28 -23.01 17.27
N GLY A 321 18.85 -21.93 16.75
CA GLY A 321 18.91 -21.67 15.31
C GLY A 321 19.49 -22.81 14.49
N GLU A 322 20.50 -23.54 14.98
CA GLU A 322 21.09 -24.68 14.27
C GLU A 322 20.10 -25.84 14.10
N GLU A 323 19.26 -26.11 15.09
CA GLU A 323 18.22 -27.13 14.98
C GLU A 323 17.11 -26.68 14.01
N TRP A 324 16.71 -25.40 14.13
CA TRP A 324 15.68 -24.79 13.27
C TRP A 324 16.10 -24.72 11.81
N MET A 325 17.40 -24.71 11.49
CA MET A 325 17.88 -24.81 10.11
C MET A 325 17.47 -26.11 9.41
N ASN A 326 17.15 -27.17 10.18
CA ASN A 326 16.67 -28.45 9.63
C ASN A 326 15.15 -28.52 9.50
N GLU A 327 14.39 -27.58 10.09
CA GLU A 327 12.93 -27.55 9.99
C GLU A 327 12.48 -27.09 8.59
N PRO A 328 11.49 -27.76 7.95
CA PRO A 328 10.99 -27.41 6.62
C PRO A 328 10.06 -26.19 6.71
N MET A 329 10.62 -25.03 7.00
CA MET A 329 9.89 -23.80 7.29
C MET A 329 9.87 -22.81 6.11
N LEU A 330 10.80 -22.94 5.17
CA LEU A 330 10.88 -22.01 4.04
C LEU A 330 9.86 -22.39 2.96
N LYS A 331 8.82 -21.58 2.81
CA LYS A 331 7.85 -21.73 1.72
C LYS A 331 8.47 -21.34 0.39
N ILE A 332 8.49 -22.25 -0.57
CA ILE A 332 8.96 -21.99 -1.93
C ILE A 332 7.75 -21.69 -2.81
N LYS A 333 7.77 -20.53 -3.46
CA LYS A 333 6.75 -20.18 -4.45
C LYS A 333 6.90 -21.08 -5.69
N GLY A 334 5.76 -21.47 -6.30
CA GLY A 334 5.79 -22.23 -7.56
C GLY A 334 6.50 -21.44 -8.68
N GLY A 335 7.25 -22.13 -9.52
CA GLY A 335 7.95 -21.56 -10.65
C GLY A 335 9.20 -22.34 -11.07
N GLU A 336 9.96 -21.76 -11.98
CA GLU A 336 11.07 -22.39 -12.69
C GLU A 336 12.16 -22.96 -11.75
N MET A 337 12.54 -22.21 -10.71
CA MET A 337 13.53 -22.66 -9.73
C MET A 337 13.05 -23.91 -8.96
N LYS A 338 11.77 -23.91 -8.54
CA LYS A 338 11.19 -25.04 -7.82
C LYS A 338 11.15 -26.30 -8.68
N GLU A 339 10.80 -26.17 -9.96
CA GLU A 339 10.72 -27.28 -10.91
C GLU A 339 12.12 -27.81 -11.26
N THR A 340 13.07 -26.92 -11.54
CA THR A 340 14.45 -27.30 -11.92
C THR A 340 15.20 -27.98 -10.78
N LEU A 341 15.06 -27.45 -9.55
CA LEU A 341 15.72 -28.01 -8.37
C LEU A 341 14.87 -29.10 -7.67
N GLN A 342 13.70 -29.44 -8.20
CA GLN A 342 12.76 -30.44 -7.67
C GLN A 342 12.43 -30.20 -6.17
N LEU A 343 12.24 -28.94 -5.78
CA LEU A 343 12.02 -28.57 -4.39
C LEU A 343 10.56 -28.83 -3.98
N PRO A 344 10.29 -29.33 -2.75
CA PRO A 344 8.95 -29.39 -2.20
C PRO A 344 8.39 -27.98 -1.91
N ASP A 345 7.12 -27.89 -1.46
CA ASP A 345 6.50 -26.61 -1.11
C ASP A 345 7.17 -25.92 0.07
N TYR A 346 7.68 -26.72 1.01
CA TYR A 346 8.40 -26.27 2.20
C TYR A 346 9.74 -26.97 2.28
N VAL A 347 10.80 -26.20 2.46
CA VAL A 347 12.19 -26.65 2.46
C VAL A 347 12.88 -26.18 3.73
N SER A 348 13.83 -26.96 4.23
CA SER A 348 14.69 -26.53 5.33
C SER A 348 15.78 -25.57 4.84
N ALA A 349 16.26 -24.70 5.71
CA ALA A 349 17.34 -23.77 5.36
C ALA A 349 18.63 -24.52 4.98
N ASN A 350 18.93 -25.64 5.63
CA ASN A 350 20.10 -26.46 5.34
C ASN A 350 20.09 -27.10 3.94
N SER A 351 18.93 -27.24 3.30
CA SER A 351 18.84 -27.79 1.95
C SER A 351 19.54 -26.91 0.89
N PHE A 352 19.80 -25.64 1.20
CA PHE A 352 20.52 -24.74 0.31
C PHE A 352 22.04 -24.69 0.57
N PHE A 353 22.55 -25.50 1.50
CA PHE A 353 23.97 -25.65 1.77
C PHE A 353 24.41 -27.06 1.37
N ASN A 354 25.28 -27.17 0.39
CA ASN A 354 25.86 -28.45 -0.02
C ASN A 354 27.37 -28.40 0.21
N GLN A 355 27.85 -29.25 1.13
CA GLN A 355 29.27 -29.35 1.45
C GLN A 355 30.11 -29.92 0.29
N GLU A 356 29.52 -30.79 -0.55
CA GLU A 356 30.22 -31.41 -1.70
C GLU A 356 30.35 -30.45 -2.89
N MET A 357 29.41 -29.51 -3.07
CA MET A 357 29.40 -28.56 -4.19
C MET A 357 29.98 -27.18 -3.84
N GLY A 358 30.59 -27.01 -2.68
CA GLY A 358 31.31 -25.78 -2.30
C GLY A 358 30.44 -24.68 -1.73
N GLY A 359 29.39 -25.02 -0.98
CA GLY A 359 28.71 -24.01 -0.14
C GLY A 359 27.26 -23.70 -0.52
N TYR A 360 26.95 -22.44 -0.72
CA TYR A 360 25.58 -21.94 -0.89
C TYR A 360 25.07 -22.14 -2.33
N THR A 361 24.16 -23.09 -2.51
CA THR A 361 23.72 -23.61 -3.82
C THR A 361 23.10 -22.54 -4.72
N ILE A 362 22.35 -21.60 -4.16
CA ILE A 362 21.67 -20.56 -4.95
C ILE A 362 22.51 -19.27 -5.10
N GLY A 363 23.68 -19.19 -4.43
CA GLY A 363 24.56 -18.02 -4.46
C GLY A 363 24.92 -17.52 -5.86
N PRO A 364 25.35 -18.38 -6.80
CA PRO A 364 25.67 -17.97 -8.16
C PRO A 364 24.50 -17.32 -8.91
N TYR A 365 23.28 -17.77 -8.68
CA TYR A 365 22.06 -17.22 -9.32
C TYR A 365 21.67 -15.87 -8.73
N VAL A 366 21.85 -15.71 -7.41
CA VAL A 366 21.68 -14.41 -6.72
C VAL A 366 22.68 -13.40 -7.28
N GLN A 367 23.94 -13.80 -7.48
CA GLN A 367 24.97 -12.93 -8.06
C GLN A 367 24.63 -12.53 -9.51
N GLN A 368 24.13 -13.48 -10.33
CA GLN A 368 23.67 -13.18 -11.69
C GLN A 368 22.54 -12.16 -11.72
N TYR A 369 21.60 -12.23 -10.77
CA TYR A 369 20.55 -11.24 -10.64
C TYR A 369 21.11 -9.83 -10.39
N TYR A 370 22.02 -9.68 -9.44
CA TYR A 370 22.65 -8.38 -9.15
C TYR A 370 23.56 -7.89 -10.28
N ASN A 371 24.05 -8.77 -11.14
CA ASN A 371 24.79 -8.42 -12.36
C ASN A 371 23.87 -8.05 -13.55
N GLY A 372 22.54 -7.96 -13.33
CA GLY A 372 21.56 -7.50 -14.32
C GLY A 372 20.79 -8.60 -15.05
N ASN A 373 20.99 -9.87 -14.73
CA ASN A 373 20.20 -10.96 -15.29
C ASN A 373 18.95 -11.24 -14.42
N HIS A 374 17.85 -10.59 -14.73
CA HIS A 374 16.59 -10.69 -14.00
C HIS A 374 15.62 -11.73 -14.58
N ASP A 375 16.12 -12.90 -14.96
CA ASP A 375 15.26 -14.00 -15.38
C ASP A 375 14.39 -14.52 -14.20
N LYS A 376 13.42 -15.39 -14.51
CA LYS A 376 12.48 -15.88 -13.49
C LYS A 376 13.17 -16.74 -12.45
N PHE A 377 14.17 -17.53 -12.85
CA PHE A 377 14.92 -18.40 -11.94
C PHE A 377 15.72 -17.56 -10.94
N ASN A 378 16.52 -16.60 -11.44
CA ASN A 378 17.34 -15.72 -10.61
C ASN A 378 16.49 -14.86 -9.67
N THR A 379 15.32 -14.36 -10.13
CA THR A 379 14.37 -13.62 -9.29
C THR A 379 13.84 -14.49 -8.14
N GLN A 380 13.55 -15.77 -8.40
CA GLN A 380 13.10 -16.69 -7.36
C GLN A 380 14.23 -17.08 -6.41
N ALA A 381 15.47 -17.19 -6.90
CA ALA A 381 16.63 -17.42 -6.07
C ALA A 381 16.86 -16.26 -5.08
N VAL A 382 16.68 -15.01 -5.52
CA VAL A 382 16.74 -13.83 -4.64
C VAL A 382 15.61 -13.83 -3.61
N ASP A 383 14.37 -14.20 -3.98
CA ASP A 383 13.25 -14.34 -3.02
C ASP A 383 13.59 -15.33 -1.87
N VAL A 384 14.32 -16.40 -2.20
CA VAL A 384 14.77 -17.37 -1.19
C VAL A 384 15.95 -16.84 -0.40
N ASP A 385 16.93 -16.22 -1.07
CA ASP A 385 18.09 -15.59 -0.40
C ASP A 385 17.64 -14.54 0.63
N ASP A 386 16.66 -13.71 0.31
CA ASP A 386 16.08 -12.73 1.24
C ASP A 386 15.54 -13.40 2.53
N LYS A 387 14.95 -14.59 2.41
CA LYS A 387 14.49 -15.36 3.58
C LYS A 387 15.68 -15.93 4.36
N MET A 388 16.70 -16.43 3.66
CA MET A 388 17.93 -16.91 4.29
C MET A 388 18.66 -15.79 5.04
N GLN A 389 18.78 -14.62 4.41
CA GLN A 389 19.35 -13.43 5.05
C GLN A 389 18.56 -13.00 6.30
N LEU A 390 17.22 -13.06 6.24
CA LEU A 390 16.37 -12.77 7.40
C LEU A 390 16.66 -13.73 8.57
N LEU A 391 16.73 -15.04 8.29
CA LEU A 391 17.07 -16.05 9.29
C LEU A 391 18.43 -15.80 9.93
N MET A 392 19.47 -15.59 9.11
CA MET A 392 20.83 -15.34 9.59
C MET A 392 20.92 -14.06 10.43
N LYS A 393 20.23 -13.00 10.03
CA LYS A 393 20.21 -11.74 10.78
C LYS A 393 19.48 -11.87 12.11
N VAL A 394 18.40 -12.65 12.20
CA VAL A 394 17.71 -12.93 13.47
C VAL A 394 18.60 -13.78 14.38
N HIS A 395 19.16 -14.87 13.87
CA HIS A 395 20.05 -15.74 14.64
C HIS A 395 21.28 -15.00 15.18
N ARG A 396 21.88 -14.09 14.39
CA ARG A 396 22.99 -13.23 14.83
C ARG A 396 22.56 -12.08 15.75
N GLY A 397 21.25 -11.86 15.96
CA GLY A 397 20.75 -10.77 16.80
C GLY A 397 20.81 -9.36 16.17
N VAL A 398 21.22 -9.22 14.90
CA VAL A 398 21.39 -7.92 14.22
C VAL A 398 20.07 -7.17 14.08
N LEU A 399 18.95 -7.89 13.89
CA LEU A 399 17.63 -7.29 13.76
C LEU A 399 16.97 -6.98 15.11
N LEU A 400 17.53 -7.45 16.23
CA LEU A 400 16.94 -7.31 17.55
C LEU A 400 17.25 -5.95 18.18
N LYS A 401 16.79 -4.87 17.54
CA LYS A 401 16.94 -3.49 18.03
C LYS A 401 15.95 -3.24 19.17
N ILE A 402 16.27 -3.76 20.35
CA ILE A 402 15.38 -3.76 21.52
C ILE A 402 15.94 -2.97 22.71
N PHE A 403 17.14 -2.41 22.60
CA PHE A 403 17.77 -1.63 23.68
C PHE A 403 17.73 -0.13 23.36
N PRO A 404 16.77 0.62 23.94
CA PRO A 404 16.72 2.06 23.77
C PRO A 404 17.84 2.73 24.58
N TYR A 405 18.44 3.75 23.99
CA TYR A 405 19.37 4.67 24.62
C TYR A 405 19.03 6.10 24.25
N THR A 406 18.79 6.94 25.26
CA THR A 406 18.43 8.34 25.07
C THR A 406 19.61 9.24 25.45
N LEU A 407 20.08 10.05 24.48
CA LEU A 407 21.11 11.05 24.68
C LEU A 407 20.61 12.40 24.13
N LEU A 408 20.70 13.47 24.92
CA LEU A 408 20.30 14.83 24.54
C LEU A 408 18.87 14.90 23.95
N GLY A 409 17.96 14.11 24.48
CA GLY A 409 16.55 14.06 24.00
C GLY A 409 16.31 13.22 22.75
N LYS A 410 17.36 12.69 22.10
CA LYS A 410 17.24 11.76 20.97
C LYS A 410 17.38 10.32 21.49
N THR A 411 16.38 9.49 21.21
CA THR A 411 16.40 8.06 21.54
C THR A 411 16.80 7.24 20.32
N THR A 412 17.79 6.36 20.49
CA THR A 412 18.24 5.40 19.49
C THR A 412 18.01 3.99 20.01
N TRP A 413 17.52 3.10 19.19
CA TRP A 413 17.28 1.70 19.55
C TRP A 413 18.39 0.82 18.98
N LEU A 414 19.09 0.13 19.85
CA LEU A 414 20.30 -0.63 19.55
C LEU A 414 20.04 -2.13 19.60
N ALA A 415 20.73 -2.86 18.71
CA ALA A 415 20.85 -4.32 18.80
C ALA A 415 22.01 -4.73 19.73
N PRO A 416 22.03 -5.94 20.28
CA PRO A 416 23.15 -6.43 21.10
C PRO A 416 24.49 -6.41 20.36
N THR A 417 24.43 -6.52 19.04
CA THR A 417 25.60 -6.56 18.14
C THR A 417 26.06 -5.19 17.66
N ASP A 418 25.29 -4.14 17.92
CA ASP A 418 25.66 -2.79 17.51
C ASP A 418 26.83 -2.24 18.34
N ALA A 419 27.55 -1.28 17.77
CA ALA A 419 28.54 -0.50 18.51
C ALA A 419 27.82 0.37 19.55
N LEU A 420 28.03 0.10 20.84
CA LEU A 420 27.38 0.85 21.92
C LEU A 420 28.05 2.22 22.09
N PRO A 421 27.27 3.29 22.35
CA PRO A 421 27.80 4.64 22.58
C PRO A 421 28.76 4.67 23.80
N GLN A 422 29.88 5.36 23.67
CA GLN A 422 30.84 5.52 24.77
C GLN A 422 30.25 6.28 25.98
N SER A 423 29.23 7.09 25.75
CA SER A 423 28.49 7.82 26.78
C SER A 423 27.50 6.94 27.57
N MET A 424 27.28 5.69 27.17
CA MET A 424 26.43 4.74 27.89
C MET A 424 27.17 4.22 29.14
N ASP A 425 26.47 4.15 30.29
CA ASP A 425 27.03 3.62 31.54
C ASP A 425 27.56 2.19 31.34
N SER A 426 28.72 1.90 31.97
CA SER A 426 29.42 0.61 31.83
C SER A 426 28.54 -0.58 32.22
N ARG A 427 27.68 -0.42 33.26
CA ARG A 427 26.74 -1.46 33.68
C ARG A 427 25.67 -1.74 32.63
N GLN A 428 25.18 -0.67 32.00
CA GLN A 428 24.21 -0.81 30.89
C GLN A 428 24.86 -1.49 29.68
N GLN A 429 26.09 -1.13 29.32
CA GLN A 429 26.83 -1.78 28.24
C GLN A 429 27.03 -3.28 28.50
N GLN A 430 27.42 -3.64 29.72
CA GLN A 430 27.56 -5.05 30.11
C GLN A 430 26.24 -5.79 30.04
N PHE A 431 25.14 -5.19 30.52
CA PHE A 431 23.81 -5.77 30.45
C PHE A 431 23.39 -6.04 29.00
N VAL A 432 23.49 -5.07 28.12
CA VAL A 432 23.12 -5.20 26.71
C VAL A 432 23.90 -6.32 26.01
N LYS A 433 25.22 -6.41 26.26
CA LYS A 433 26.08 -7.43 25.65
C LYS A 433 25.87 -8.84 26.22
N ALA A 434 25.57 -8.96 27.52
CA ALA A 434 25.54 -10.25 28.22
C ALA A 434 24.14 -10.88 28.28
N VAL A 435 23.07 -10.10 28.17
CA VAL A 435 21.71 -10.57 28.47
C VAL A 435 21.25 -11.74 27.57
N PHE A 436 21.62 -11.72 26.27
CA PHE A 436 21.27 -12.83 25.38
C PHE A 436 22.05 -14.10 25.67
N ALA A 437 23.31 -14.02 26.10
CA ALA A 437 24.07 -15.16 26.54
C ALA A 437 23.48 -15.79 27.82
N LEU A 438 23.00 -14.94 28.72
CA LEU A 438 22.28 -15.42 29.93
C LEU A 438 20.95 -16.10 29.53
N LEU A 439 20.17 -15.50 28.69
CA LEU A 439 18.90 -16.07 28.20
C LEU A 439 19.12 -17.41 27.48
N HIS A 440 20.15 -17.50 26.65
CA HIS A 440 20.50 -18.74 25.94
C HIS A 440 20.88 -19.84 26.94
N ASN A 441 21.67 -19.54 27.98
CA ASN A 441 22.03 -20.50 29.01
C ASN A 441 20.80 -21.01 29.80
N GLU A 442 19.89 -20.10 30.19
CA GLU A 442 18.65 -20.46 30.86
C GLU A 442 17.70 -21.27 29.95
N ALA A 443 17.70 -20.98 28.65
CA ALA A 443 16.92 -21.73 27.65
C ALA A 443 17.41 -23.18 27.53
N ILE A 444 18.73 -23.40 27.45
CA ILE A 444 19.33 -24.74 27.35
C ILE A 444 19.11 -25.55 28.65
N THR A 445 19.20 -24.87 29.80
CA THR A 445 18.98 -25.53 31.12
C THR A 445 17.50 -25.74 31.44
N GLY A 446 16.56 -25.21 30.62
CA GLY A 446 15.12 -25.31 30.83
C GLY A 446 14.58 -24.48 32.01
N ASN A 447 15.35 -23.48 32.46
CA ASN A 447 14.97 -22.63 33.60
C ASN A 447 14.10 -21.43 33.13
N TYR A 448 12.91 -21.72 32.64
CA TYR A 448 12.00 -20.72 32.02
C TYR A 448 11.54 -19.64 33.00
N LYS A 449 11.43 -19.97 34.31
CA LYS A 449 11.09 -18.98 35.35
C LYS A 449 12.16 -17.88 35.45
N GLN A 450 13.43 -18.25 35.36
CA GLN A 450 14.51 -17.28 35.37
C GLN A 450 14.56 -16.47 34.08
N MET A 451 14.25 -17.09 32.94
CA MET A 451 14.09 -16.37 31.68
C MET A 451 13.03 -15.27 31.78
N ASP A 452 11.85 -15.58 32.32
CA ASP A 452 10.77 -14.61 32.47
C ASP A 452 11.19 -13.42 33.36
N LEU A 453 11.97 -13.67 34.44
CA LEU A 453 12.53 -12.61 35.28
C LEU A 453 13.54 -11.72 34.50
N ILE A 454 14.36 -12.32 33.64
CA ILE A 454 15.30 -11.57 32.81
C ILE A 454 14.54 -10.71 31.80
N VAL A 455 13.53 -11.27 31.15
CA VAL A 455 12.68 -10.55 30.19
C VAL A 455 11.96 -9.38 30.87
N GLU A 456 11.46 -9.57 32.08
CA GLU A 456 10.86 -8.49 32.87
C GLU A 456 11.87 -7.38 33.17
N LYS A 457 13.13 -7.71 33.52
CA LYS A 457 14.20 -6.72 33.68
C LYS A 457 14.49 -5.97 32.34
N MET A 458 14.51 -6.68 31.22
CA MET A 458 14.64 -6.06 29.90
C MET A 458 13.50 -5.07 29.61
N ARG A 459 12.27 -5.45 29.93
CA ARG A 459 11.12 -4.56 29.78
C ARG A 459 11.22 -3.33 30.69
N LYS A 460 11.62 -3.48 31.93
CA LYS A 460 11.89 -2.35 32.86
C LYS A 460 12.97 -1.44 32.30
N TYR A 461 14.05 -2.01 31.75
CA TYR A 461 15.09 -1.24 31.06
C TYR A 461 14.53 -0.42 29.90
N GLN A 462 13.71 -1.03 29.04
CA GLN A 462 13.05 -0.33 27.94
C GLN A 462 12.21 0.85 28.41
N MET A 463 11.35 0.62 29.42
CA MET A 463 10.48 1.66 29.99
C MET A 463 11.26 2.84 30.58
N SER A 464 12.43 2.57 31.17
CA SER A 464 13.27 3.61 31.82
C SER A 464 14.13 4.41 30.83
N ASN A 465 14.52 3.82 29.68
CA ASN A 465 15.51 4.41 28.78
C ASN A 465 14.94 4.85 27.40
N ALA A 466 13.69 4.53 27.10
CA ALA A 466 13.09 4.81 25.79
C ALA A 466 12.58 6.24 25.63
N GLY A 467 12.55 7.05 26.68
CA GLY A 467 12.04 8.43 26.61
C GLY A 467 10.63 8.49 26.02
N SER A 468 10.41 9.39 25.08
CA SER A 468 9.12 9.58 24.39
C SER A 468 8.91 8.66 23.18
N SER A 469 9.83 7.72 22.91
CA SER A 469 9.75 6.86 21.70
C SER A 469 8.77 5.69 21.83
N LEU A 470 8.33 5.34 23.05
CA LEU A 470 7.40 4.23 23.25
C LEU A 470 6.00 4.57 22.73
N PRO A 471 5.31 3.59 22.11
CA PRO A 471 3.90 3.74 21.78
C PRO A 471 3.07 3.81 23.07
N THR A 472 1.94 4.50 22.99
CA THR A 472 0.98 4.57 24.12
C THR A 472 0.37 3.20 24.40
N ALA A 473 -0.08 2.95 25.63
CA ALA A 473 -0.75 1.70 25.98
C ALA A 473 -1.92 1.39 25.03
N ARG A 474 -2.70 2.41 24.64
CA ARG A 474 -3.81 2.27 23.69
C ARG A 474 -3.35 1.79 22.30
N GLN A 475 -2.20 2.27 21.81
CA GLN A 475 -1.63 1.83 20.53
C GLN A 475 -1.17 0.37 20.62
N VAL A 476 -0.53 -0.01 21.72
CA VAL A 476 -0.08 -1.38 21.95
C VAL A 476 -1.25 -2.36 22.01
N ASP A 477 -2.32 -2.01 22.75
CA ASP A 477 -3.51 -2.85 22.85
C ASP A 477 -4.25 -2.97 21.52
N ALA A 478 -4.33 -1.86 20.77
CA ALA A 478 -4.90 -1.85 19.42
C ALA A 478 -4.10 -2.74 18.46
N GLU A 479 -2.76 -2.69 18.54
CA GLU A 479 -1.89 -3.50 17.68
C GLU A 479 -2.00 -4.98 17.98
N ARG A 480 -2.06 -5.37 19.26
CA ARG A 480 -2.30 -6.77 19.67
C ARG A 480 -3.63 -7.28 19.16
N THR A 481 -4.70 -6.51 19.41
CA THR A 481 -6.05 -6.88 18.92
C THR A 481 -6.08 -7.04 17.41
N TYR A 482 -5.37 -6.15 16.69
CA TYR A 482 -5.25 -6.23 15.23
C TYR A 482 -4.50 -7.48 14.76
N ASN A 483 -3.45 -7.86 15.47
CA ASN A 483 -2.62 -9.03 15.17
C ASN A 483 -3.35 -10.35 15.46
N ASP A 484 -4.17 -10.39 16.52
CA ASP A 484 -4.91 -11.59 16.93
C ASP A 484 -6.07 -11.91 15.99
N ILE A 485 -6.64 -10.90 15.32
CA ILE A 485 -7.82 -11.07 14.45
C ILE A 485 -7.41 -10.92 12.98
N PRO A 486 -7.45 -11.99 12.16
CA PRO A 486 -7.18 -11.90 10.74
C PRO A 486 -8.36 -11.27 9.96
N PHE A 487 -8.57 -9.95 10.17
CA PHE A 487 -9.73 -9.21 9.62
C PHE A 487 -9.90 -9.39 8.11
N ALA A 488 -8.84 -9.14 7.33
CA ALA A 488 -8.90 -9.22 5.88
C ALA A 488 -9.33 -10.62 5.42
N THR A 489 -8.72 -11.68 5.98
CA THR A 489 -9.01 -13.08 5.66
C THR A 489 -10.45 -13.44 5.98
N ASN A 490 -10.90 -13.18 7.19
CA ASN A 490 -12.25 -13.52 7.62
C ASN A 490 -13.32 -12.76 6.82
N LEU A 491 -13.07 -11.46 6.57
CA LEU A 491 -14.01 -10.62 5.86
C LEU A 491 -14.07 -10.93 4.36
N PHE A 492 -12.95 -11.21 3.68
CA PHE A 492 -13.04 -11.58 2.27
C PHE A 492 -13.76 -12.93 2.09
N MET A 493 -13.48 -13.92 2.93
CA MET A 493 -14.19 -15.20 2.90
C MET A 493 -15.67 -15.01 3.14
N LEU A 494 -16.06 -14.25 4.16
CA LEU A 494 -17.47 -13.94 4.46
C LEU A 494 -18.12 -13.22 3.27
N CYS A 495 -17.51 -12.17 2.73
CA CYS A 495 -18.07 -11.37 1.65
C CYS A 495 -18.18 -12.18 0.35
N LEU A 496 -17.17 -12.95 -0.04
CA LEU A 496 -17.23 -13.76 -1.26
C LEU A 496 -18.27 -14.88 -1.15
N THR A 497 -18.33 -15.58 -0.02
CA THR A 497 -19.33 -16.63 0.20
C THR A 497 -20.75 -16.08 0.19
N MET A 498 -21.00 -14.99 0.91
CA MET A 498 -22.30 -14.31 0.91
C MET A 498 -22.63 -13.71 -0.46
N GLY A 499 -21.64 -13.17 -1.15
CA GLY A 499 -21.75 -12.70 -2.53
C GLY A 499 -22.21 -13.81 -3.47
N PHE A 500 -21.59 -14.98 -3.40
CA PHE A 500 -21.95 -16.14 -4.20
C PHE A 500 -23.34 -16.67 -3.85
N VAL A 501 -23.67 -16.82 -2.56
CA VAL A 501 -24.99 -17.28 -2.10
C VAL A 501 -26.09 -16.33 -2.56
N THR A 502 -25.93 -15.03 -2.35
CA THR A 502 -26.92 -14.02 -2.79
C THR A 502 -27.00 -13.93 -4.30
N PHE A 503 -25.92 -14.20 -5.02
CA PHE A 503 -25.88 -14.29 -6.48
C PHE A 503 -26.72 -15.47 -6.98
N MET A 504 -26.46 -16.68 -6.48
CA MET A 504 -27.22 -17.89 -6.84
C MET A 504 -28.69 -17.73 -6.50
N TYR A 505 -29.00 -17.16 -5.34
CA TYR A 505 -30.39 -16.85 -4.96
C TYR A 505 -31.03 -15.84 -5.92
N THR A 506 -30.33 -14.80 -6.32
CA THR A 506 -30.82 -13.81 -7.29
C THR A 506 -31.13 -14.45 -8.65
N LEU A 507 -30.25 -15.35 -9.12
CA LEU A 507 -30.51 -16.15 -10.34
C LEU A 507 -31.74 -17.02 -10.20
N ALA A 508 -31.83 -17.78 -9.12
CA ALA A 508 -33.00 -18.66 -8.88
C ALA A 508 -34.33 -17.87 -8.83
N ARG A 509 -34.29 -16.68 -8.21
CA ARG A 509 -35.42 -15.75 -8.15
C ARG A 509 -35.79 -15.22 -9.55
N LEU A 510 -34.83 -14.87 -10.37
CA LEU A 510 -35.04 -14.41 -11.75
C LEU A 510 -35.65 -15.54 -12.61
N CYS A 511 -35.10 -16.75 -12.53
CA CYS A 511 -35.62 -17.91 -13.23
C CYS A 511 -37.07 -18.23 -12.80
N ARG A 512 -37.40 -18.18 -11.50
CA ARG A 512 -38.74 -18.35 -10.97
C ARG A 512 -39.70 -17.31 -11.54
N ARG A 513 -39.31 -16.03 -11.54
CA ARG A 513 -40.10 -14.93 -12.12
C ARG A 513 -40.36 -15.11 -13.61
N CYS A 514 -39.35 -15.54 -14.36
CA CYS A 514 -39.51 -15.82 -15.80
C CYS A 514 -40.49 -17.00 -16.05
N ARG A 515 -40.48 -18.04 -15.18
CA ARG A 515 -41.32 -19.25 -15.35
C ARG A 515 -42.75 -19.04 -14.90
N THR A 516 -42.98 -18.28 -13.81
CA THR A 516 -44.32 -18.13 -13.22
C THR A 516 -45.05 -16.86 -13.66
N GLY A 517 -44.37 -15.93 -14.33
CA GLY A 517 -44.92 -14.60 -14.67
C GLY A 517 -45.21 -13.71 -13.45
N ASN A 518 -44.96 -14.20 -12.24
CA ASN A 518 -45.32 -13.55 -11.00
C ASN A 518 -44.19 -12.62 -10.53
N CYS A 519 -44.45 -11.31 -10.45
CA CYS A 519 -43.47 -10.29 -10.09
C CYS A 519 -43.44 -9.95 -8.58
N TYR A 520 -44.30 -10.53 -7.78
CA TYR A 520 -44.37 -10.24 -6.34
C TYR A 520 -43.24 -10.94 -5.56
N ASP A 521 -42.78 -10.29 -4.51
CA ASP A 521 -41.81 -10.86 -3.58
C ASP A 521 -42.49 -11.81 -2.61
N THR A 522 -41.94 -13.00 -2.42
CA THR A 522 -42.37 -13.94 -1.39
C THR A 522 -41.86 -13.51 -0.01
N HIS A 523 -42.49 -14.01 1.07
CA HIS A 523 -41.96 -13.79 2.44
C HIS A 523 -40.51 -14.24 2.58
N ALA A 524 -40.13 -15.33 1.91
CA ALA A 524 -38.76 -15.82 1.85
C ALA A 524 -37.81 -14.81 1.18
N ASP A 525 -38.24 -14.14 0.09
CA ASP A 525 -37.44 -13.12 -0.60
C ASP A 525 -37.17 -11.91 0.31
N ILE A 526 -38.14 -11.54 1.15
CA ILE A 526 -38.02 -10.44 2.11
C ILE A 526 -37.06 -10.84 3.25
N LEU A 527 -37.24 -12.02 3.83
CA LEU A 527 -36.43 -12.54 4.92
C LEU A 527 -34.94 -12.65 4.51
N ILE A 528 -34.65 -13.26 3.35
CA ILE A 528 -33.28 -13.41 2.84
C ILE A 528 -32.64 -12.04 2.60
N ALA A 529 -33.37 -11.05 2.08
CA ALA A 529 -32.86 -9.73 1.91
C ALA A 529 -32.51 -9.04 3.25
N TRP A 530 -33.32 -9.24 4.29
CA TRP A 530 -33.02 -8.72 5.63
C TRP A 530 -31.84 -9.42 6.28
N LEU A 531 -31.76 -10.75 6.18
CA LEU A 531 -30.59 -11.51 6.65
C LEU A 531 -29.30 -11.06 5.94
N SER A 532 -29.34 -10.89 4.61
CA SER A 532 -28.17 -10.39 3.86
C SER A 532 -27.76 -8.99 4.28
N ARG A 533 -28.72 -8.08 4.57
CA ARG A 533 -28.40 -6.74 5.12
C ARG A 533 -27.77 -6.83 6.50
N ALA A 534 -28.28 -7.69 7.37
CA ALA A 534 -27.72 -7.90 8.70
C ALA A 534 -26.26 -8.38 8.62
N VAL A 535 -25.96 -9.36 7.75
CA VAL A 535 -24.59 -9.84 7.54
C VAL A 535 -23.70 -8.73 6.95
N MET A 536 -24.20 -7.95 5.99
CA MET A 536 -23.46 -6.82 5.41
C MET A 536 -23.17 -5.73 6.44
N LEU A 537 -24.11 -5.47 7.35
CA LEU A 537 -23.91 -4.54 8.47
C LEU A 537 -22.83 -5.05 9.44
N ILE A 538 -22.84 -6.34 9.77
CA ILE A 538 -21.81 -6.95 10.61
C ILE A 538 -20.44 -6.84 9.94
N ALA A 539 -20.34 -7.13 8.64
CA ALA A 539 -19.11 -6.98 7.88
C ALA A 539 -18.62 -5.51 7.88
N LEU A 540 -19.53 -4.55 7.70
CA LEU A 540 -19.22 -3.13 7.72
C LEU A 540 -18.72 -2.69 9.10
N ILE A 541 -19.36 -3.12 10.19
CA ILE A 541 -18.93 -2.81 11.56
C ILE A 541 -17.54 -3.42 11.84
N SER A 542 -17.33 -4.68 11.46
CA SER A 542 -16.04 -5.35 11.63
C SER A 542 -14.92 -4.65 10.86
N LEU A 543 -15.19 -4.23 9.62
CA LEU A 543 -14.21 -3.48 8.82
C LEU A 543 -13.98 -2.07 9.37
N SER A 544 -15.02 -1.40 9.88
CA SER A 544 -14.89 -0.10 10.56
C SER A 544 -14.01 -0.22 11.82
N TYR A 545 -14.14 -1.30 12.56
CA TYR A 545 -13.30 -1.59 13.72
C TYR A 545 -11.84 -1.87 13.31
N CYS A 546 -11.62 -2.61 12.25
CA CYS A 546 -10.29 -2.82 11.66
C CYS A 546 -9.61 -1.50 11.29
N GLU A 547 -10.31 -0.61 10.58
CA GLU A 547 -9.82 0.72 10.19
C GLU A 547 -9.54 1.61 11.43
N TYR A 548 -10.39 1.55 12.43
CA TYR A 548 -10.18 2.25 13.70
C TYR A 548 -8.91 1.77 14.42
N LEU A 549 -8.67 0.46 14.49
CA LEU A 549 -7.44 -0.09 15.07
C LEU A 549 -6.20 0.39 14.31
N ARG A 550 -6.23 0.33 12.98
CA ARG A 550 -5.12 0.82 12.13
C ARG A 550 -4.86 2.31 12.34
N TRP A 551 -5.91 3.13 12.38
CA TRP A 551 -5.77 4.55 12.67
C TRP A 551 -5.15 4.79 14.05
N THR A 552 -5.58 4.05 15.06
CA THR A 552 -5.00 4.16 16.42
C THR A 552 -3.52 3.78 16.42
N ILE A 553 -3.12 2.71 15.71
CA ILE A 553 -1.73 2.22 15.62
C ILE A 553 -0.85 3.24 14.88
N SER A 554 -1.28 3.72 13.72
CA SER A 554 -0.47 4.61 12.87
C SER A 554 -0.49 6.08 13.32
N GLY A 555 -1.52 6.50 14.04
CA GLY A 555 -1.77 7.91 14.37
C GLY A 555 -2.21 8.77 13.18
N THR A 556 -2.31 8.20 11.98
CA THR A 556 -2.70 8.86 10.72
C THR A 556 -3.86 8.11 10.06
N LEU A 557 -4.58 8.78 9.15
CA LEU A 557 -5.63 8.12 8.37
C LEU A 557 -5.04 6.90 7.63
N PRO A 558 -5.68 5.71 7.71
CA PRO A 558 -5.16 4.48 7.13
C PRO A 558 -5.36 4.46 5.59
N MET A 559 -4.60 5.27 4.87
CA MET A 559 -4.57 5.36 3.40
C MET A 559 -3.14 5.54 2.89
N ALA A 560 -2.14 5.16 3.68
CA ALA A 560 -0.74 5.40 3.37
C ALA A 560 -0.15 4.39 2.35
N ASN A 561 -0.78 3.23 2.20
CA ASN A 561 -0.30 2.17 1.30
C ASN A 561 -1.45 1.46 0.56
N GLY A 562 -1.10 0.62 -0.42
CA GLY A 562 -2.08 -0.10 -1.24
C GLY A 562 -3.00 -1.01 -0.44
N TYR A 563 -2.48 -1.68 0.60
CA TYR A 563 -3.28 -2.52 1.49
C TYR A 563 -4.39 -1.71 2.19
N GLU A 564 -4.04 -0.60 2.82
CA GLU A 564 -4.99 0.29 3.51
C GLU A 564 -6.01 0.90 2.56
N THR A 565 -5.55 1.29 1.37
CA THR A 565 -6.45 1.82 0.33
C THR A 565 -7.49 0.78 -0.09
N MET A 566 -7.11 -0.50 -0.24
CA MET A 566 -8.05 -1.57 -0.62
C MET A 566 -9.07 -1.86 0.50
N LEU A 567 -8.65 -1.83 1.77
CA LEU A 567 -9.58 -1.94 2.91
C LEU A 567 -10.59 -0.79 2.90
N PHE A 568 -10.12 0.44 2.72
CA PHE A 568 -10.98 1.63 2.69
C PHE A 568 -11.96 1.61 1.51
N VAL A 569 -11.53 1.20 0.31
CA VAL A 569 -12.42 1.01 -0.85
C VAL A 569 -13.48 -0.05 -0.56
N ALA A 570 -13.09 -1.18 0.03
CA ALA A 570 -14.02 -2.23 0.45
C ALA A 570 -15.06 -1.70 1.45
N TRP A 571 -14.64 -0.87 2.40
CA TRP A 571 -15.50 -0.21 3.37
C TRP A 571 -16.54 0.70 2.71
N ILE A 572 -16.11 1.56 1.77
CA ILE A 572 -17.02 2.44 1.02
C ILE A 572 -18.03 1.59 0.22
N VAL A 573 -17.58 0.52 -0.43
CA VAL A 573 -18.44 -0.37 -1.22
C VAL A 573 -19.51 -1.01 -0.34
N LEU A 574 -19.15 -1.52 0.85
CA LEU A 574 -20.12 -2.07 1.80
C LEU A 574 -21.11 -1.00 2.26
N LEU A 575 -20.65 0.18 2.64
CA LEU A 575 -21.48 1.27 3.12
C LEU A 575 -22.51 1.71 2.08
N VAL A 576 -22.05 2.00 0.86
CA VAL A 576 -22.92 2.44 -0.24
C VAL A 576 -23.89 1.35 -0.65
N SER A 577 -23.42 0.09 -0.73
CA SER A 577 -24.27 -1.05 -1.08
C SER A 577 -25.34 -1.31 -0.04
N LEU A 578 -25.01 -1.22 1.24
CA LEU A 578 -25.97 -1.36 2.33
C LEU A 578 -27.04 -0.25 2.26
N ALA A 579 -26.63 1.01 2.16
CA ALA A 579 -27.53 2.16 2.10
C ALA A 579 -28.48 2.08 0.91
N LEU A 580 -27.98 1.72 -0.27
CA LEU A 580 -28.80 1.63 -1.48
C LEU A 580 -29.58 0.31 -1.60
N SER A 581 -29.26 -0.72 -0.81
CA SER A 581 -29.92 -2.04 -0.85
C SER A 581 -31.40 -1.99 -0.50
N PHE A 582 -31.83 -1.00 0.28
CA PHE A 582 -33.24 -0.80 0.62
C PHE A 582 -34.09 -0.49 -0.61
N LYS A 583 -33.47 0.15 -1.61
CA LYS A 583 -34.11 0.47 -2.89
C LYS A 583 -33.82 -0.58 -3.97
N PHE A 584 -32.59 -1.11 -4.02
CA PHE A 584 -32.09 -2.01 -5.06
C PHE A 584 -31.44 -3.24 -4.43
N ARG A 585 -32.19 -4.33 -4.28
CA ARG A 585 -31.69 -5.56 -3.63
C ARG A 585 -30.48 -6.19 -4.31
N ILE A 586 -30.28 -5.97 -5.61
CA ILE A 586 -29.11 -6.48 -6.35
C ILE A 586 -27.79 -5.93 -5.79
N LEU A 587 -27.82 -4.75 -5.18
CA LEU A 587 -26.63 -4.16 -4.58
C LEU A 587 -26.11 -4.94 -3.37
N LEU A 588 -26.92 -5.80 -2.75
CA LEU A 588 -26.41 -6.74 -1.75
C LEU A 588 -25.41 -7.72 -2.37
N THR A 589 -25.76 -8.30 -3.51
CA THR A 589 -24.86 -9.21 -4.24
C THR A 589 -23.63 -8.49 -4.76
N CYS A 590 -23.81 -7.36 -5.44
CA CYS A 590 -22.69 -6.58 -5.98
C CYS A 590 -21.78 -6.06 -4.86
N GLY A 591 -22.35 -5.59 -3.75
CA GLY A 591 -21.60 -5.09 -2.62
C GLY A 591 -20.73 -6.16 -1.97
N PHE A 592 -21.28 -7.34 -1.72
CA PHE A 592 -20.51 -8.46 -1.19
C PHE A 592 -19.40 -8.92 -2.14
N LEU A 593 -19.67 -9.09 -3.43
CA LEU A 593 -18.67 -9.55 -4.39
C LEU A 593 -17.55 -8.53 -4.59
N MET A 594 -17.90 -7.26 -4.79
CA MET A 594 -16.90 -6.20 -4.99
C MET A 594 -16.06 -5.98 -3.74
N SER A 595 -16.69 -5.89 -2.57
CA SER A 595 -15.97 -5.73 -1.31
C SER A 595 -15.08 -6.94 -1.01
N GLY A 596 -15.62 -8.16 -1.22
CA GLY A 596 -14.82 -9.38 -1.09
C GLY A 596 -13.64 -9.45 -2.03
N PHE A 597 -13.77 -8.94 -3.26
CA PHE A 597 -12.65 -8.82 -4.21
C PHE A 597 -11.57 -7.85 -3.72
N PHE A 598 -11.94 -6.64 -3.28
CA PHE A 598 -10.96 -5.69 -2.76
C PHE A 598 -10.26 -6.20 -1.50
N LEU A 599 -10.99 -6.87 -0.61
CA LEU A 599 -10.42 -7.50 0.58
C LEU A 599 -9.49 -8.68 0.22
N LEU A 600 -9.79 -9.44 -0.83
CA LEU A 600 -8.91 -10.49 -1.35
C LEU A 600 -7.61 -9.90 -1.91
N VAL A 601 -7.69 -8.79 -2.65
CA VAL A 601 -6.50 -8.10 -3.19
C VAL A 601 -5.64 -7.51 -2.07
N SER A 602 -6.24 -7.13 -0.95
CA SER A 602 -5.51 -6.65 0.23
C SER A 602 -4.84 -7.77 1.03
N HIS A 603 -5.28 -9.03 0.88
CA HIS A 603 -4.73 -10.19 1.59
C HIS A 603 -3.41 -10.63 0.97
#